data_fb5a8dd2eb3dc289296ada990b38ea71
#
_entry.id   fb5a8dd2eb3dc289296ada990b38ea71
#
_cell.length_a   1.000
_cell.length_b   1.000
_cell.length_c   1.000
_cell.angle_alpha   90.00
_cell.angle_beta   90.00
_cell.angle_gamma   90.00
#
_symmetry.space_group_name_H-M   'P 1'
#
loop_
_entity.id
_entity.type
_entity.pdbx_description
1 polymer ?
#
loop_
_entity_poly.entity_id
_entity_poly.type
_entity_poly.pdbx_seq_one_letter_code
_entity_poly.pdbx_strand_id
1 'polypeptide(L)'
;MMAVKFNSNFAEDFVSKADIQALEPQAAAAQKTLMDGTGAGNDFLGWVHLPTDYDKEEFARIKKAASYIQKNADVLIVIGIGGSYLGARAVIEALKSPNYNLLAKDTPQIFFLGNSISPEMLNETVALCEGKDICVNVISKSGTTTEPAIAFRVFREMVSKKNSAEEAAKRIFCTTAQSKGTLKALADAEGYETFVVPDNVGGRYSVLTAVGLLPIAVAGIDIDALMTGAKTAEDTLCGQTVDTNDVLKYAAARNCFYNKGKSLECFVSYEPAMTLFNEWLKQLFAESEGKDGKGLFPVSCVFSTDLHSVGQYIQESGSKLMFETVMQFARPQSDYMIGEEEGNIDGLNFLAGKEMSYVNEKARQGTLLAHTAGGVGNFVLEIDALDAENMGYMIYFFEKVCAVSGYMLGVNPFNQPGVESYKKNMFALLGKPGYESEKENLEKQLGLC
;
A
#
# COMPACT_ATOMS: atom_id res chain seq x y z
N MET A 1 -15.68 -17.96 8.80
CA MET A 1 -15.37 -18.08 7.35
C MET A 1 -14.04 -17.39 7.13
N MET A 2 -13.20 -17.84 6.18
CA MET A 2 -11.97 -17.11 5.85
C MET A 2 -12.36 -15.74 5.29
N ALA A 3 -11.72 -14.68 5.76
CA ALA A 3 -11.99 -13.30 5.35
C ALA A 3 -11.60 -13.04 3.88
N VAL A 4 -10.57 -13.74 3.38
CA VAL A 4 -10.08 -13.68 1.99
C VAL A 4 -9.88 -15.10 1.48
N LYS A 5 -10.32 -15.37 0.25
CA LYS A 5 -10.17 -16.67 -0.41
C LYS A 5 -9.61 -16.48 -1.82
N PHE A 6 -8.58 -17.25 -2.15
CA PHE A 6 -7.99 -17.24 -3.48
C PHE A 6 -8.67 -18.24 -4.41
N ASN A 7 -9.18 -17.75 -5.54
CA ASN A 7 -9.85 -18.54 -6.58
C ASN A 7 -9.11 -18.41 -7.91
N SER A 8 -8.64 -19.55 -8.45
CA SER A 8 -7.88 -19.64 -9.70
C SER A 8 -8.69 -20.23 -10.87
N ASN A 9 -9.99 -20.45 -10.73
CA ASN A 9 -10.79 -21.16 -11.73
C ASN A 9 -10.79 -20.49 -13.11
N PHE A 10 -10.74 -19.15 -13.18
CA PHE A 10 -10.68 -18.41 -14.45
C PHE A 10 -9.26 -18.29 -15.05
N ALA A 11 -8.30 -18.94 -14.43
CA ALA A 11 -6.95 -19.11 -14.95
C ALA A 11 -6.61 -20.56 -15.31
N GLU A 12 -7.52 -21.53 -15.08
CA GLU A 12 -7.22 -22.96 -15.16
C GLU A 12 -6.80 -23.41 -16.55
N ASP A 13 -7.31 -22.79 -17.63
CA ASP A 13 -6.90 -23.07 -19.02
C ASP A 13 -5.46 -22.61 -19.31
N PHE A 14 -4.90 -21.72 -18.51
CA PHE A 14 -3.56 -21.15 -18.66
C PHE A 14 -2.57 -21.73 -17.66
N VAL A 15 -3.02 -21.89 -16.43
CA VAL A 15 -2.28 -22.42 -15.28
C VAL A 15 -3.18 -23.41 -14.55
N SER A 16 -3.00 -24.70 -14.89
CA SER A 16 -3.83 -25.77 -14.33
C SER A 16 -3.53 -26.01 -12.85
N LYS A 17 -4.45 -26.70 -12.16
CA LYS A 17 -4.20 -27.18 -10.80
C LYS A 17 -2.94 -28.02 -10.70
N ALA A 18 -2.66 -28.84 -11.73
CA ALA A 18 -1.44 -29.65 -11.77
C ALA A 18 -0.18 -28.78 -11.88
N ASP A 19 -0.20 -27.69 -12.65
CA ASP A 19 0.91 -26.73 -12.72
C ASP A 19 1.20 -26.10 -11.34
N ILE A 20 0.14 -25.69 -10.64
CA ILE A 20 0.26 -25.11 -9.29
C ILE A 20 0.80 -26.13 -8.30
N GLN A 21 0.27 -27.36 -8.31
CA GLN A 21 0.75 -28.45 -7.46
C GLN A 21 2.21 -28.83 -7.76
N ALA A 22 2.65 -28.73 -9.01
CA ALA A 22 4.04 -28.99 -9.36
C ALA A 22 5.03 -28.00 -8.71
N LEU A 23 4.60 -26.77 -8.39
CA LEU A 23 5.40 -25.77 -7.68
C LEU A 23 5.20 -25.80 -6.15
N GLU A 24 4.30 -26.66 -5.61
CA GLU A 24 4.08 -26.77 -4.16
C GLU A 24 5.35 -26.98 -3.35
N PRO A 25 6.27 -27.93 -3.73
CA PRO A 25 7.50 -28.12 -2.96
C PRO A 25 8.37 -26.86 -2.88
N GLN A 26 8.41 -26.07 -3.96
CA GLN A 26 9.16 -24.82 -4.01
C GLN A 26 8.49 -23.74 -3.16
N ALA A 27 7.17 -23.59 -3.22
CA ALA A 27 6.41 -22.66 -2.40
C ALA A 27 6.51 -23.00 -0.91
N ALA A 28 6.38 -24.28 -0.54
CA ALA A 28 6.53 -24.74 0.83
C ALA A 28 7.97 -24.51 1.38
N ALA A 29 8.99 -24.74 0.56
CA ALA A 29 10.38 -24.46 0.91
C ALA A 29 10.61 -22.95 1.10
N ALA A 30 10.04 -22.10 0.24
CA ALA A 30 10.10 -20.65 0.35
C ALA A 30 9.40 -20.15 1.63
N GLN A 31 8.21 -20.68 1.96
CA GLN A 31 7.54 -20.37 3.21
C GLN A 31 8.37 -20.81 4.42
N LYS A 32 8.94 -22.00 4.38
CA LYS A 32 9.81 -22.49 5.46
C LYS A 32 11.02 -21.57 5.63
N THR A 33 11.66 -21.16 4.55
CA THR A 33 12.78 -20.20 4.56
C THR A 33 12.38 -18.87 5.22
N LEU A 34 11.19 -18.35 4.91
CA LEU A 34 10.64 -17.15 5.54
C LEU A 34 10.43 -17.34 7.04
N MET A 35 9.74 -18.41 7.44
CA MET A 35 9.35 -18.64 8.83
C MET A 35 10.55 -19.01 9.72
N ASP A 36 11.55 -19.74 9.19
CA ASP A 36 12.79 -20.10 9.91
C ASP A 36 13.81 -18.94 9.91
N GLY A 37 13.55 -17.85 9.15
CA GLY A 37 14.47 -16.71 9.07
C GLY A 37 15.82 -17.05 8.46
N THR A 38 15.90 -17.99 7.55
CA THR A 38 17.17 -18.51 6.97
C THR A 38 17.48 -17.93 5.58
N GLY A 39 16.55 -17.13 5.02
CA GLY A 39 16.69 -16.57 3.69
C GLY A 39 17.46 -15.25 3.64
N ALA A 40 17.78 -14.80 2.43
CA ALA A 40 18.36 -13.48 2.19
C ALA A 40 17.42 -12.37 2.70
N GLY A 41 17.97 -11.39 3.45
CA GLY A 41 17.19 -10.30 4.04
C GLY A 41 16.49 -10.67 5.36
N ASN A 42 16.92 -11.73 6.03
CA ASN A 42 16.36 -12.20 7.30
C ASN A 42 16.45 -11.19 8.45
N ASP A 43 17.22 -10.13 8.31
CA ASP A 43 17.25 -8.98 9.21
C ASP A 43 16.03 -8.05 9.07
N PHE A 44 15.12 -8.31 8.11
CA PHE A 44 13.90 -7.55 7.85
C PHE A 44 12.60 -8.37 8.04
N LEU A 45 12.57 -9.30 8.98
CA LEU A 45 11.43 -10.20 9.23
C LEU A 45 10.53 -9.76 10.41
N GLY A 46 10.74 -8.57 10.97
CA GLY A 46 9.95 -8.09 12.10
C GLY A 46 8.44 -7.95 11.86
N TRP A 47 8.01 -7.96 10.59
CA TRP A 47 6.61 -7.92 10.21
C TRP A 47 5.91 -9.30 10.30
N VAL A 48 6.66 -10.40 10.22
CA VAL A 48 6.10 -11.77 10.10
C VAL A 48 5.24 -12.16 11.30
N HIS A 49 5.65 -11.81 12.50
CA HIS A 49 4.92 -12.06 13.74
C HIS A 49 4.36 -10.77 14.38
N LEU A 50 4.45 -9.65 13.66
CA LEU A 50 3.99 -8.35 14.18
C LEU A 50 2.53 -8.36 14.64
N PRO A 51 1.56 -9.05 13.97
CA PRO A 51 0.18 -9.06 14.45
C PRO A 51 0.01 -9.68 15.84
N THR A 52 0.89 -10.62 16.21
CA THR A 52 0.93 -11.22 17.56
C THR A 52 1.79 -10.40 18.52
N ASP A 53 2.99 -10.00 18.11
CA ASP A 53 4.10 -9.55 18.96
C ASP A 53 4.25 -8.03 19.02
N TYR A 54 3.33 -7.24 18.45
CA TYR A 54 3.43 -5.78 18.47
C TYR A 54 3.48 -5.21 19.90
N ASP A 55 4.20 -4.11 20.06
CA ASP A 55 4.31 -3.40 21.33
C ASP A 55 2.95 -2.82 21.77
N LYS A 56 2.37 -3.40 22.82
CA LYS A 56 1.04 -3.02 23.33
C LYS A 56 1.06 -1.64 24.00
N GLU A 57 2.19 -1.23 24.58
CA GLU A 57 2.35 0.09 25.21
C GLU A 57 2.44 1.17 24.14
N GLU A 58 3.25 0.95 23.09
CA GLU A 58 3.30 1.85 21.94
C GLU A 58 1.94 1.93 21.23
N PHE A 59 1.26 0.81 21.05
CA PHE A 59 -0.08 0.78 20.46
C PHE A 59 -1.10 1.61 21.26
N ALA A 60 -1.07 1.52 22.59
CA ALA A 60 -1.89 2.36 23.46
C ALA A 60 -1.53 3.85 23.33
N ARG A 61 -0.24 4.18 23.18
CA ARG A 61 0.25 5.55 22.94
C ARG A 61 -0.23 6.07 21.59
N ILE A 62 -0.23 5.25 20.53
CA ILE A 62 -0.78 5.60 19.21
C ILE A 62 -2.24 6.01 19.33
N LYS A 63 -3.07 5.24 20.03
CA LYS A 63 -4.49 5.57 20.26
C LYS A 63 -4.66 6.87 21.04
N LYS A 64 -3.81 7.10 22.04
CA LYS A 64 -3.82 8.35 22.82
C LYS A 64 -3.43 9.56 21.96
N ALA A 65 -2.37 9.44 21.16
CA ALA A 65 -1.93 10.48 20.24
C ALA A 65 -2.99 10.77 19.16
N ALA A 66 -3.61 9.74 18.58
CA ALA A 66 -4.70 9.90 17.64
C ALA A 66 -5.88 10.68 18.25
N SER A 67 -6.29 10.33 19.48
CA SER A 67 -7.34 11.04 20.20
C SER A 67 -6.97 12.50 20.53
N TYR A 68 -5.69 12.77 20.82
CA TYR A 68 -5.21 14.14 21.02
C TYR A 68 -5.30 14.94 19.70
N ILE A 69 -4.83 14.39 18.60
CA ILE A 69 -4.87 15.03 17.28
C ILE A 69 -6.32 15.32 16.86
N GLN A 70 -7.22 14.35 17.01
CA GLN A 70 -8.65 14.49 16.68
C GLN A 70 -9.32 15.64 17.46
N LYS A 71 -8.91 15.88 18.70
CA LYS A 71 -9.51 16.93 19.57
C LYS A 71 -8.89 18.31 19.38
N ASN A 72 -7.65 18.38 18.90
CA ASN A 72 -6.85 19.62 18.96
C ASN A 72 -6.38 20.10 17.57
N ALA A 73 -6.75 19.42 16.49
CA ALA A 73 -6.34 19.79 15.15
C ALA A 73 -7.49 19.78 14.16
N ASP A 74 -7.54 20.79 13.28
CA ASP A 74 -8.37 20.77 12.07
C ASP A 74 -7.73 19.92 10.97
N VAL A 75 -6.40 19.85 10.99
CA VAL A 75 -5.59 19.21 9.96
C VAL A 75 -4.46 18.38 10.58
N LEU A 76 -4.32 17.14 10.12
CA LEU A 76 -3.10 16.36 10.28
C LEU A 76 -2.30 16.39 8.97
N ILE A 77 -1.05 16.82 9.03
CA ILE A 77 -0.09 16.68 7.94
C ILE A 77 0.75 15.44 8.17
N VAL A 78 0.62 14.45 7.30
CA VAL A 78 1.43 13.22 7.31
C VAL A 78 2.56 13.40 6.30
N ILE A 79 3.80 13.40 6.78
CA ILE A 79 4.98 13.65 5.95
C ILE A 79 5.78 12.36 5.82
N GLY A 80 5.85 11.81 4.60
CA GLY A 80 6.57 10.58 4.31
C GLY A 80 6.60 10.28 2.82
N ILE A 81 7.43 9.33 2.40
CA ILE A 81 7.54 8.86 1.02
C ILE A 81 7.55 7.33 0.95
N GLY A 82 7.07 6.76 -0.14
CA GLY A 82 6.99 5.31 -0.34
C GLY A 82 6.19 4.64 0.77
N GLY A 83 6.75 3.62 1.41
CA GLY A 83 6.11 2.89 2.51
C GLY A 83 5.77 3.74 3.74
N SER A 84 6.39 4.92 3.88
CA SER A 84 6.09 5.84 4.99
C SER A 84 4.78 6.62 4.84
N TYR A 85 4.09 6.53 3.69
CA TYR A 85 2.78 7.19 3.53
C TYR A 85 1.75 6.31 2.81
N LEU A 86 2.21 5.53 1.82
CA LEU A 86 1.32 4.92 0.83
C LEU A 86 0.35 3.93 1.47
N GLY A 87 0.83 3.06 2.34
CA GLY A 87 -0.03 2.07 3.02
C GLY A 87 -1.09 2.72 3.93
N ALA A 88 -0.70 3.72 4.71
CA ALA A 88 -1.65 4.47 5.54
C ALA A 88 -2.73 5.15 4.71
N ARG A 89 -2.33 5.85 3.64
CA ARG A 89 -3.25 6.54 2.74
C ARG A 89 -4.18 5.55 2.02
N ALA A 90 -3.64 4.40 1.59
CA ALA A 90 -4.42 3.33 0.97
C ALA A 90 -5.54 2.83 1.88
N VAL A 91 -5.24 2.56 3.16
CA VAL A 91 -6.24 2.12 4.14
C VAL A 91 -7.28 3.21 4.41
N ILE A 92 -6.85 4.47 4.56
CA ILE A 92 -7.76 5.60 4.81
C ILE A 92 -8.73 5.80 3.63
N GLU A 93 -8.22 5.86 2.40
CA GLU A 93 -9.08 6.06 1.23
C GLU A 93 -10.01 4.86 1.00
N ALA A 94 -9.52 3.63 1.20
CA ALA A 94 -10.34 2.43 1.05
C ALA A 94 -11.48 2.33 2.07
N LEU A 95 -11.21 2.61 3.35
CA LEU A 95 -12.17 2.38 4.43
C LEU A 95 -13.03 3.61 4.76
N LYS A 96 -12.61 4.80 4.38
CA LYS A 96 -13.38 6.03 4.58
C LYS A 96 -13.87 6.59 3.26
N SER A 97 -13.01 7.13 2.43
CA SER A 97 -13.33 7.62 1.07
C SER A 97 -12.11 8.23 0.40
N PRO A 98 -11.97 8.16 -0.92
CA PRO A 98 -11.08 9.05 -1.67
C PRO A 98 -11.40 10.55 -1.47
N ASN A 99 -12.64 10.87 -1.11
CA ASN A 99 -13.11 12.23 -0.81
C ASN A 99 -13.06 12.56 0.69
N TYR A 100 -12.30 11.82 1.49
CA TYR A 100 -12.24 11.93 2.95
C TYR A 100 -12.18 13.37 3.45
N ASN A 101 -11.34 14.21 2.84
CA ASN A 101 -11.14 15.59 3.28
C ASN A 101 -12.33 16.53 2.98
N LEU A 102 -13.25 16.12 2.11
CA LEU A 102 -14.42 16.91 1.70
C LEU A 102 -15.71 16.50 2.44
N LEU A 103 -15.73 15.31 2.99
CA LEU A 103 -16.90 14.79 3.72
C LEU A 103 -17.00 15.42 5.10
N ALA A 104 -18.24 15.66 5.57
CA ALA A 104 -18.50 16.04 6.96
C ALA A 104 -18.11 14.89 7.90
N LYS A 105 -17.33 15.19 8.93
CA LYS A 105 -16.77 14.20 9.87
C LYS A 105 -16.27 14.87 11.16
N ASP A 106 -16.08 14.06 12.18
CA ASP A 106 -15.56 14.48 13.50
C ASP A 106 -14.03 14.33 13.61
N THR A 107 -13.37 13.93 12.54
CA THR A 107 -11.93 13.75 12.46
C THR A 107 -11.28 14.84 11.61
N PRO A 108 -10.00 15.20 11.84
CA PRO A 108 -9.34 16.26 11.07
C PRO A 108 -9.21 15.89 9.58
N GLN A 109 -9.03 16.89 8.74
CA GLN A 109 -8.53 16.67 7.39
C GLN A 109 -7.13 16.07 7.47
N ILE A 110 -6.78 15.19 6.54
CA ILE A 110 -5.46 14.54 6.48
C ILE A 110 -4.85 14.81 5.12
N PHE A 111 -3.69 15.47 5.10
CA PHE A 111 -2.93 15.70 3.88
C PHE A 111 -1.60 14.95 3.95
N PHE A 112 -1.24 14.29 2.84
CA PHE A 112 0.01 13.55 2.71
C PHE A 112 0.99 14.36 1.87
N LEU A 113 2.17 14.62 2.44
CA LEU A 113 3.24 15.40 1.82
C LEU A 113 4.61 14.72 1.98
N GLY A 114 5.61 15.27 1.29
CA GLY A 114 6.95 14.68 1.30
C GLY A 114 7.06 13.41 0.44
N ASN A 115 6.02 13.10 -0.32
CA ASN A 115 5.99 12.05 -1.34
C ASN A 115 6.25 12.59 -2.76
N SER A 116 6.49 13.90 -2.86
CA SER A 116 6.81 14.64 -4.07
C SER A 116 7.68 15.85 -3.74
N ILE A 117 8.38 16.37 -4.73
CA ILE A 117 9.10 17.67 -4.69
C ILE A 117 8.41 18.71 -5.57
N SER A 118 7.11 18.54 -5.86
CA SER A 118 6.30 19.53 -6.57
C SER A 118 6.09 20.76 -5.69
N PRO A 119 6.51 21.95 -6.15
CA PRO A 119 6.26 23.18 -5.43
C PRO A 119 4.77 23.55 -5.39
N GLU A 120 4.01 23.21 -6.44
CA GLU A 120 2.57 23.45 -6.53
C GLU A 120 1.84 22.72 -5.40
N MET A 121 2.07 21.40 -5.28
CA MET A 121 1.46 20.56 -4.25
C MET A 121 1.76 21.07 -2.83
N LEU A 122 3.00 21.51 -2.60
CA LEU A 122 3.40 22.07 -1.31
C LEU A 122 2.67 23.39 -1.02
N ASN A 123 2.66 24.32 -1.97
CA ASN A 123 2.04 25.65 -1.83
C ASN A 123 0.51 25.53 -1.66
N GLU A 124 -0.15 24.67 -2.43
CA GLU A 124 -1.59 24.40 -2.28
C GLU A 124 -1.92 23.87 -0.89
N THR A 125 -1.13 22.93 -0.37
CA THR A 125 -1.38 22.40 0.97
C THR A 125 -1.11 23.44 2.06
N VAL A 126 -0.09 24.28 1.90
CA VAL A 126 0.15 25.41 2.80
C VAL A 126 -1.07 26.34 2.82
N ALA A 127 -1.61 26.73 1.66
CA ALA A 127 -2.80 27.56 1.56
C ALA A 127 -4.04 26.91 2.19
N LEU A 128 -4.23 25.60 1.99
CA LEU A 128 -5.33 24.85 2.62
C LEU A 128 -5.23 24.78 4.15
N CYS A 129 -4.04 25.01 4.70
CA CYS A 129 -3.77 25.00 6.13
C CYS A 129 -3.84 26.40 6.78
N GLU A 130 -3.97 27.49 6.00
CA GLU A 130 -4.06 28.85 6.55
C GLU A 130 -5.21 29.01 7.54
N GLY A 131 -4.91 29.57 8.71
CA GLY A 131 -5.87 29.79 9.78
C GLY A 131 -6.23 28.57 10.62
N LYS A 132 -5.91 27.35 10.17
CA LYS A 132 -6.27 26.09 10.84
C LYS A 132 -5.30 25.70 11.95
N ASP A 133 -5.78 24.88 12.88
CA ASP A 133 -4.95 24.19 13.87
C ASP A 133 -4.37 22.93 13.25
N ILE A 134 -3.02 22.86 13.22
CA ILE A 134 -2.28 21.80 12.52
C ILE A 134 -1.57 20.90 13.53
N CYS A 135 -1.66 19.61 13.33
CA CYS A 135 -0.69 18.64 13.84
C CYS A 135 0.12 18.04 12.69
N VAL A 136 1.35 17.62 12.97
CA VAL A 136 2.28 17.03 11.99
C VAL A 136 2.69 15.65 12.46
N ASN A 137 2.60 14.63 11.61
CA ASN A 137 3.25 13.34 11.79
C ASN A 137 4.32 13.17 10.71
N VAL A 138 5.58 13.37 11.08
CA VAL A 138 6.71 13.12 10.18
C VAL A 138 7.23 11.71 10.34
N ILE A 139 7.31 10.99 9.23
CA ILE A 139 7.63 9.56 9.17
C ILE A 139 8.91 9.38 8.35
N SER A 140 10.02 9.17 9.02
CA SER A 140 11.33 8.94 8.37
C SER A 140 12.27 8.22 9.32
N LYS A 141 12.76 7.03 8.91
CA LYS A 141 13.69 6.23 9.71
C LYS A 141 15.03 6.94 9.92
N SER A 142 15.60 7.56 8.89
CA SER A 142 16.88 8.29 8.95
C SER A 142 16.73 9.77 9.29
N GLY A 143 15.62 10.39 8.87
CA GLY A 143 15.41 11.84 8.91
C GLY A 143 16.13 12.62 7.82
N THR A 144 16.80 11.94 6.88
CA THR A 144 17.65 12.58 5.84
C THR A 144 17.11 12.43 4.42
N THR A 145 15.98 11.74 4.25
CA THR A 145 15.29 11.64 2.94
C THR A 145 14.86 13.04 2.52
N THR A 146 15.25 13.47 1.31
CA THR A 146 15.17 14.86 0.86
C THR A 146 13.74 15.39 0.86
N GLU A 147 12.82 14.66 0.25
CA GLU A 147 11.42 15.05 0.03
C GLU A 147 10.69 15.30 1.37
N PRO A 148 10.63 14.35 2.30
CA PRO A 148 10.00 14.58 3.60
C PRO A 148 10.75 15.59 4.46
N ALA A 149 12.10 15.71 4.35
CA ALA A 149 12.84 16.69 5.12
C ALA A 149 12.52 18.13 4.71
N ILE A 150 12.30 18.39 3.40
CA ILE A 150 11.88 19.72 2.91
C ILE A 150 10.47 20.03 3.41
N ALA A 151 9.51 19.12 3.23
CA ALA A 151 8.13 19.32 3.70
C ALA A 151 8.08 19.55 5.22
N PHE A 152 8.86 18.78 5.99
CA PHE A 152 8.91 18.94 7.44
C PHE A 152 9.43 20.30 7.90
N ARG A 153 10.44 20.88 7.21
CA ARG A 153 10.92 22.23 7.52
C ARG A 153 9.78 23.26 7.43
N VAL A 154 8.98 23.18 6.37
CA VAL A 154 7.86 24.13 6.13
C VAL A 154 6.80 24.00 7.22
N PHE A 155 6.28 22.78 7.46
CA PHE A 155 5.18 22.60 8.40
C PHE A 155 5.60 22.71 9.87
N ARG A 156 6.84 22.34 10.21
CA ARG A 156 7.44 22.62 11.53
C ARG A 156 7.47 24.14 11.79
N GLU A 157 7.91 24.94 10.81
CA GLU A 157 7.93 26.39 10.92
C GLU A 157 6.51 26.97 11.07
N MET A 158 5.52 26.48 10.30
CA MET A 158 4.13 26.91 10.42
C MET A 158 3.57 26.65 11.82
N VAL A 159 3.80 25.44 12.37
CA VAL A 159 3.36 25.10 13.73
C VAL A 159 4.07 25.99 14.78
N SER A 160 5.38 26.19 14.64
CA SER A 160 6.16 27.00 15.59
C SER A 160 5.81 28.50 15.55
N LYS A 161 5.41 29.05 14.41
CA LYS A 161 4.98 30.45 14.30
C LYS A 161 3.64 30.73 14.97
N LYS A 162 2.75 29.74 15.04
CA LYS A 162 1.40 29.90 15.60
C LYS A 162 1.34 29.59 17.10
N ASN A 163 2.29 28.84 17.63
CA ASN A 163 2.24 28.26 18.97
C ASN A 163 3.49 28.62 19.81
N SER A 164 3.39 28.57 21.12
CA SER A 164 4.58 28.55 22.00
C SER A 164 5.41 27.28 21.72
N ALA A 165 6.68 27.27 22.12
CA ALA A 165 7.55 26.11 21.94
C ALA A 165 6.97 24.83 22.57
N GLU A 166 6.42 24.95 23.79
CA GLU A 166 5.79 23.82 24.49
C GLU A 166 4.54 23.30 23.77
N GLU A 167 3.69 24.20 23.25
CA GLU A 167 2.49 23.81 22.53
C GLU A 167 2.82 23.26 21.12
N ALA A 168 3.82 23.82 20.45
CA ALA A 168 4.33 23.30 19.18
C ALA A 168 4.88 21.88 19.34
N ALA A 169 5.58 21.61 20.43
CA ALA A 169 6.09 20.26 20.72
C ALA A 169 4.99 19.20 20.84
N LYS A 170 3.84 19.55 21.41
CA LYS A 170 2.68 18.66 21.53
C LYS A 170 1.97 18.37 20.19
N ARG A 171 2.22 19.20 19.17
CA ARG A 171 1.58 19.10 17.84
C ARG A 171 2.42 18.38 16.80
N ILE A 172 3.66 18.03 17.13
CA ILE A 172 4.59 17.35 16.23
C ILE A 172 4.89 15.94 16.76
N PHE A 173 4.59 14.95 15.92
CA PHE A 173 4.78 13.54 16.20
C PHE A 173 5.82 13.00 15.21
N CYS A 174 6.85 12.32 15.71
CA CYS A 174 7.95 11.78 14.89
C CYS A 174 7.92 10.26 14.90
N THR A 175 7.51 9.64 13.79
CA THR A 175 7.63 8.19 13.59
C THR A 175 8.99 7.91 12.95
N THR A 176 9.95 7.42 13.75
CA THR A 176 11.37 7.36 13.36
C THR A 176 12.09 6.16 13.99
N ALA A 177 13.40 6.02 13.76
CA ALA A 177 14.18 4.97 14.41
C ALA A 177 14.22 5.15 15.93
N GLN A 178 14.34 4.05 16.66
CA GLN A 178 14.26 4.05 18.13
C GLN A 178 15.37 4.88 18.81
N SER A 179 16.62 4.80 18.31
CA SER A 179 17.79 5.36 19.00
C SER A 179 18.79 6.09 18.12
N LYS A 180 18.54 6.20 16.80
CA LYS A 180 19.50 6.76 15.84
C LYS A 180 18.80 7.63 14.78
N GLY A 181 19.59 8.39 14.05
CA GLY A 181 19.10 9.24 12.96
C GLY A 181 18.85 10.69 13.38
N THR A 182 18.87 11.57 12.37
CA THR A 182 18.76 13.02 12.61
C THR A 182 17.38 13.43 13.10
N LEU A 183 16.32 12.74 12.65
CA LEU A 183 14.96 13.02 13.12
C LEU A 183 14.77 12.63 14.59
N LYS A 184 15.34 11.49 15.01
CA LYS A 184 15.31 11.09 16.42
C LYS A 184 16.03 12.09 17.32
N ALA A 185 17.25 12.49 16.94
CA ALA A 185 18.01 13.49 17.68
C ALA A 185 17.27 14.83 17.79
N LEU A 186 16.64 15.28 16.70
CA LEU A 186 15.81 16.49 16.70
C LEU A 186 14.59 16.33 17.63
N ALA A 187 13.88 15.22 17.54
CA ALA A 187 12.69 14.96 18.36
C ALA A 187 13.01 14.97 19.84
N ASP A 188 14.14 14.35 20.24
CA ASP A 188 14.60 14.35 21.62
C ASP A 188 14.99 15.76 22.14
N ALA A 189 15.64 16.56 21.29
CA ALA A 189 16.04 17.91 21.65
C ALA A 189 14.85 18.88 21.79
N GLU A 190 13.82 18.73 20.96
CA GLU A 190 12.63 19.58 20.93
C GLU A 190 11.46 19.06 21.79
N GLY A 191 11.58 17.85 22.34
CA GLY A 191 10.53 17.22 23.16
C GLY A 191 9.33 16.72 22.36
N TYR A 192 9.50 16.36 21.09
CA TYR A 192 8.42 15.78 20.26
C TYR A 192 8.12 14.35 20.68
N GLU A 193 6.85 13.96 20.66
CA GLU A 193 6.47 12.57 20.86
C GLU A 193 6.97 11.69 19.72
N THR A 194 7.61 10.55 20.09
CA THR A 194 8.18 9.63 19.09
C THR A 194 7.51 8.27 19.10
N PHE A 195 7.34 7.70 17.91
CA PHE A 195 6.91 6.33 17.64
C PHE A 195 7.99 5.62 16.83
N VAL A 196 8.08 4.31 16.98
CA VAL A 196 9.19 3.53 16.43
C VAL A 196 8.86 3.02 15.03
N VAL A 197 9.78 3.28 14.08
CA VAL A 197 9.89 2.47 12.86
C VAL A 197 10.85 1.33 13.20
N PRO A 198 10.38 0.08 13.31
CA PRO A 198 11.25 -1.02 13.72
C PRO A 198 12.42 -1.18 12.74
N ASP A 199 13.64 -1.43 13.28
CA ASP A 199 14.83 -1.58 12.45
C ASP A 199 14.75 -2.80 11.51
N ASN A 200 14.05 -3.82 11.95
CA ASN A 200 13.84 -5.08 11.25
C ASN A 200 12.55 -5.13 10.41
N VAL A 201 11.93 -3.98 10.09
CA VAL A 201 10.79 -3.88 9.17
C VAL A 201 11.15 -2.94 8.03
N GLY A 202 10.99 -3.42 6.80
CA GLY A 202 11.14 -2.62 5.59
C GLY A 202 9.96 -1.67 5.37
N GLY A 203 10.18 -0.53 4.68
CA GLY A 203 9.14 0.50 4.49
C GLY A 203 7.85 -0.03 3.89
N ARG A 204 7.90 -0.86 2.85
CA ARG A 204 6.73 -1.43 2.18
C ARG A 204 6.00 -2.53 2.97
N TYR A 205 6.61 -3.01 4.07
CA TYR A 205 6.05 -3.97 5.04
C TYR A 205 5.64 -3.31 6.37
N SER A 206 5.55 -1.97 6.42
CA SER A 206 5.41 -1.25 7.69
C SER A 206 4.00 -0.73 8.00
N VAL A 207 2.99 -1.06 7.19
CA VAL A 207 1.61 -0.55 7.36
C VAL A 207 1.05 -0.85 8.74
N LEU A 208 1.32 -2.04 9.28
CA LEU A 208 0.84 -2.50 10.59
C LEU A 208 1.74 -2.07 11.76
N THR A 209 2.73 -1.20 11.52
CA THR A 209 3.52 -0.52 12.57
C THR A 209 2.96 0.88 12.85
N ALA A 210 3.59 1.62 13.77
CA ALA A 210 3.25 3.02 14.01
C ALA A 210 3.24 3.89 12.74
N VAL A 211 3.99 3.49 11.69
CA VAL A 211 4.02 4.15 10.38
C VAL A 211 2.62 4.27 9.77
N GLY A 212 1.86 3.19 9.76
CA GLY A 212 0.49 3.19 9.24
C GLY A 212 -0.54 3.47 10.32
N LEU A 213 -0.37 2.87 11.51
CA LEU A 213 -1.42 2.84 12.54
C LEU A 213 -1.78 4.23 13.09
N LEU A 214 -0.81 5.15 13.25
CA LEU A 214 -1.11 6.48 13.77
C LEU A 214 -2.02 7.30 12.83
N PRO A 215 -1.69 7.55 11.56
CA PRO A 215 -2.58 8.28 10.67
C PRO A 215 -3.91 7.55 10.41
N ILE A 216 -3.92 6.21 10.37
CA ILE A 216 -5.15 5.40 10.23
C ILE A 216 -6.07 5.62 11.43
N ALA A 217 -5.54 5.59 12.67
CA ALA A 217 -6.32 5.85 13.88
C ALA A 217 -6.85 7.29 13.92
N VAL A 218 -6.05 8.28 13.47
CA VAL A 218 -6.50 9.68 13.37
C VAL A 218 -7.69 9.83 12.42
N ALA A 219 -7.72 9.05 11.33
CA ALA A 219 -8.86 9.01 10.40
C ALA A 219 -10.13 8.36 11.02
N GLY A 220 -10.07 7.91 12.27
CA GLY A 220 -11.20 7.25 12.96
C GLY A 220 -11.48 5.85 12.45
N ILE A 221 -10.45 5.14 11.99
CA ILE A 221 -10.51 3.71 11.65
C ILE A 221 -10.11 2.90 12.88
N ASP A 222 -10.84 1.82 13.12
CA ASP A 222 -10.55 0.90 14.23
C ASP A 222 -9.28 0.09 13.94
N ILE A 223 -8.17 0.50 14.57
CA ILE A 223 -6.88 -0.19 14.44
C ILE A 223 -6.82 -1.50 15.24
N ASP A 224 -7.68 -1.72 16.23
CA ASP A 224 -7.80 -3.01 16.93
C ASP A 224 -8.41 -4.05 15.96
N ALA A 225 -9.46 -3.68 15.21
CA ALA A 225 -10.03 -4.53 14.18
C ALA A 225 -9.03 -4.82 13.05
N LEU A 226 -8.26 -3.81 12.62
CA LEU A 226 -7.21 -3.98 11.62
C LEU A 226 -6.16 -5.02 12.07
N MET A 227 -5.66 -4.89 13.31
CA MET A 227 -4.69 -5.84 13.86
C MET A 227 -5.30 -7.22 14.10
N THR A 228 -6.58 -7.31 14.45
CA THR A 228 -7.31 -8.58 14.58
C THR A 228 -7.38 -9.32 13.25
N GLY A 229 -7.70 -8.62 12.17
CA GLY A 229 -7.71 -9.20 10.83
C GLY A 229 -6.33 -9.72 10.40
N ALA A 230 -5.27 -8.93 10.63
CA ALA A 230 -3.90 -9.35 10.36
C ALA A 230 -3.49 -10.57 11.20
N LYS A 231 -3.90 -10.63 12.48
CA LYS A 231 -3.67 -11.78 13.35
C LYS A 231 -4.41 -13.02 12.84
N THR A 232 -5.65 -12.87 12.41
CA THR A 232 -6.41 -13.96 11.79
C THR A 232 -5.70 -14.51 10.56
N ALA A 233 -5.11 -13.63 9.73
CA ALA A 233 -4.31 -14.04 8.58
C ALA A 233 -3.04 -14.79 9.00
N GLU A 234 -2.30 -14.28 10.01
CA GLU A 234 -1.13 -14.96 10.56
C GLU A 234 -1.47 -16.40 11.00
N ASP A 235 -2.58 -16.56 11.73
CA ASP A 235 -2.99 -17.85 12.29
C ASP A 235 -3.50 -18.83 11.24
N THR A 236 -4.20 -18.36 10.23
CA THR A 236 -4.88 -19.22 9.25
C THR A 236 -4.01 -19.55 8.03
N LEU A 237 -3.05 -18.72 7.69
CA LEU A 237 -2.18 -18.88 6.51
C LEU A 237 -0.87 -19.65 6.84
N CYS A 238 -0.95 -20.66 7.68
CA CYS A 238 0.20 -21.46 8.15
C CYS A 238 0.26 -22.87 7.53
N GLY A 239 -0.73 -23.26 6.72
CA GLY A 239 -0.78 -24.55 6.03
C GLY A 239 0.46 -24.80 5.16
N GLN A 240 0.82 -26.08 4.95
CA GLN A 240 2.05 -26.46 4.26
C GLN A 240 1.83 -26.88 2.80
N THR A 241 0.59 -26.87 2.30
CA THR A 241 0.24 -27.27 0.93
C THR A 241 -0.57 -26.17 0.24
N VAL A 242 -0.57 -26.16 -1.08
CA VAL A 242 -1.35 -25.23 -1.90
C VAL A 242 -2.87 -25.42 -1.71
N ASP A 243 -3.31 -26.58 -1.24
CA ASP A 243 -4.72 -26.84 -0.96
C ASP A 243 -5.18 -26.31 0.41
N THR A 244 -4.24 -26.09 1.33
CA THR A 244 -4.54 -25.67 2.72
C THR A 244 -4.07 -24.25 3.03
N ASN A 245 -3.37 -23.58 2.08
CA ASN A 245 -2.81 -22.26 2.29
C ASN A 245 -2.88 -21.41 1.01
N ASP A 246 -3.76 -20.45 0.99
CA ASP A 246 -3.96 -19.57 -0.17
C ASP A 246 -2.72 -18.68 -0.48
N VAL A 247 -1.83 -18.44 0.49
CA VAL A 247 -0.53 -17.79 0.22
C VAL A 247 0.34 -18.65 -0.68
N LEU A 248 0.48 -19.95 -0.37
CA LEU A 248 1.27 -20.87 -1.18
C LEU A 248 0.64 -21.05 -2.56
N LYS A 249 -0.69 -21.19 -2.60
CA LYS A 249 -1.43 -21.36 -3.83
C LYS A 249 -1.26 -20.17 -4.76
N TYR A 250 -1.42 -18.96 -4.24
CA TYR A 250 -1.27 -17.74 -5.04
C TYR A 250 0.18 -17.51 -5.46
N ALA A 251 1.16 -17.66 -4.57
CA ALA A 251 2.57 -17.54 -4.92
C ALA A 251 3.00 -18.55 -6.00
N ALA A 252 2.56 -19.82 -5.90
CA ALA A 252 2.79 -20.83 -6.92
C ALA A 252 2.13 -20.46 -8.25
N ALA A 253 0.85 -20.05 -8.23
CA ALA A 253 0.10 -19.68 -9.43
C ALA A 253 0.73 -18.50 -10.18
N ARG A 254 1.19 -17.45 -9.46
CA ARG A 254 1.94 -16.31 -10.03
C ARG A 254 3.24 -16.78 -10.70
N ASN A 255 4.01 -17.62 -10.01
CA ASN A 255 5.24 -18.17 -10.55
C ASN A 255 5.00 -19.12 -11.76
N CYS A 256 3.85 -19.80 -11.83
CA CYS A 256 3.46 -20.54 -13.04
C CYS A 256 3.30 -19.60 -14.24
N PHE A 257 2.59 -18.49 -14.09
CA PHE A 257 2.47 -17.50 -15.16
C PHE A 257 3.82 -16.91 -15.56
N TYR A 258 4.66 -16.55 -14.59
CA TYR A 258 6.02 -16.07 -14.85
C TYR A 258 6.84 -17.10 -15.65
N ASN A 259 6.84 -18.37 -15.27
CA ASN A 259 7.54 -19.45 -15.94
C ASN A 259 7.00 -19.72 -17.35
N LYS A 260 5.72 -19.40 -17.62
CA LYS A 260 5.09 -19.46 -18.94
C LYS A 260 5.29 -18.18 -19.77
N GLY A 261 6.15 -17.26 -19.31
CA GLY A 261 6.57 -16.06 -20.06
C GLY A 261 5.69 -14.84 -19.87
N LYS A 262 4.75 -14.83 -18.91
CA LYS A 262 4.06 -13.59 -18.54
C LYS A 262 5.02 -12.66 -17.81
N SER A 263 4.94 -11.37 -18.11
CA SER A 263 5.80 -10.33 -17.53
C SER A 263 5.04 -9.32 -16.68
N LEU A 264 3.71 -9.30 -16.74
CA LEU A 264 2.87 -8.35 -16.04
C LEU A 264 1.81 -9.07 -15.20
N GLU A 265 1.60 -8.58 -13.98
CA GLU A 265 0.42 -8.87 -13.18
C GLU A 265 -0.40 -7.58 -13.00
N CYS A 266 -1.67 -7.60 -13.40
CA CYS A 266 -2.58 -6.49 -13.25
C CYS A 266 -3.47 -6.69 -12.02
N PHE A 267 -3.28 -5.86 -11.00
CA PHE A 267 -4.19 -5.80 -9.85
C PHE A 267 -5.43 -5.00 -10.23
N VAL A 268 -6.59 -5.64 -10.15
CA VAL A 268 -7.86 -5.08 -10.59
C VAL A 268 -8.81 -4.93 -9.40
N SER A 269 -9.45 -3.78 -9.29
CA SER A 269 -10.59 -3.61 -8.40
C SER A 269 -11.77 -2.94 -9.14
N TYR A 270 -12.99 -3.21 -8.66
CA TYR A 270 -14.22 -2.55 -9.12
C TYR A 270 -14.69 -1.49 -8.12
N GLU A 271 -13.85 -1.21 -7.11
CA GLU A 271 -14.06 -0.17 -6.11
C GLU A 271 -12.98 0.92 -6.27
N PRO A 272 -13.35 2.14 -6.71
CA PRO A 272 -12.39 3.24 -6.87
C PRO A 272 -11.63 3.58 -5.58
N ALA A 273 -12.22 3.31 -4.43
CA ALA A 273 -11.57 3.48 -3.13
C ALA A 273 -10.29 2.62 -2.97
N MET A 274 -10.15 1.55 -3.74
CA MET A 274 -8.99 0.65 -3.71
C MET A 274 -7.81 1.13 -4.57
N THR A 275 -7.93 2.26 -5.26
CA THR A 275 -6.88 2.77 -6.16
C THR A 275 -5.52 2.82 -5.47
N LEU A 276 -5.44 3.41 -4.28
CA LEU A 276 -4.16 3.52 -3.56
C LEU A 276 -3.72 2.21 -2.90
N PHE A 277 -4.62 1.29 -2.62
CA PHE A 277 -4.25 -0.06 -2.22
C PHE A 277 -3.55 -0.80 -3.37
N ASN A 278 -4.03 -0.65 -4.59
CA ASN A 278 -3.35 -1.15 -5.78
C ASN A 278 -1.96 -0.51 -5.96
N GLU A 279 -1.81 0.80 -5.68
CA GLU A 279 -0.50 1.47 -5.70
C GLU A 279 0.45 0.91 -4.62
N TRP A 280 -0.07 0.60 -3.42
CA TRP A 280 0.71 -0.07 -2.39
C TRP A 280 1.14 -1.47 -2.84
N LEU A 281 0.28 -2.25 -3.48
CA LEU A 281 0.63 -3.54 -4.07
C LEU A 281 1.73 -3.41 -5.13
N LYS A 282 1.67 -2.37 -5.98
CA LYS A 282 2.75 -2.09 -6.94
C LYS A 282 4.09 -1.86 -6.25
N GLN A 283 4.13 -1.06 -5.19
CA GLN A 283 5.34 -0.88 -4.41
C GLN A 283 5.79 -2.19 -3.76
N LEU A 284 4.88 -2.91 -3.11
CA LEU A 284 5.17 -4.15 -2.40
C LEU A 284 5.85 -5.17 -3.34
N PHE A 285 5.25 -5.47 -4.47
CA PHE A 285 5.74 -6.49 -5.40
C PHE A 285 6.92 -6.00 -6.24
N ALA A 286 6.89 -4.78 -6.79
CA ALA A 286 7.98 -4.28 -7.65
C ALA A 286 9.30 -4.18 -6.90
N GLU A 287 9.31 -3.58 -5.70
CA GLU A 287 10.53 -3.46 -4.90
C GLU A 287 11.00 -4.80 -4.32
N SER A 288 10.11 -5.77 -4.15
CA SER A 288 10.46 -7.07 -3.57
C SER A 288 10.96 -8.07 -4.62
N GLU A 289 10.32 -8.13 -5.78
CA GLU A 289 10.60 -9.14 -6.81
C GLU A 289 11.47 -8.64 -7.96
N GLY A 290 11.40 -7.34 -8.30
CA GLY A 290 12.08 -6.74 -9.44
C GLY A 290 13.60 -6.64 -9.28
N LYS A 291 14.31 -7.77 -9.25
CA LYS A 291 15.75 -7.90 -9.01
C LYS A 291 16.36 -8.96 -9.94
N ASP A 292 17.63 -8.80 -10.26
CA ASP A 292 18.40 -9.74 -11.07
C ASP A 292 17.75 -10.06 -12.44
N GLY A 293 17.01 -9.10 -13.00
CA GLY A 293 16.26 -9.27 -14.25
C GLY A 293 15.04 -10.18 -14.13
N LYS A 294 14.56 -10.43 -12.92
CA LYS A 294 13.42 -11.32 -12.62
C LYS A 294 12.22 -10.53 -12.10
N GLY A 295 11.11 -11.23 -11.90
CA GLY A 295 9.88 -10.74 -11.31
C GLY A 295 8.84 -10.31 -12.33
N LEU A 296 7.59 -10.29 -11.89
CA LEU A 296 6.45 -9.75 -12.62
C LEU A 296 6.38 -8.24 -12.40
N PHE A 297 6.20 -7.47 -13.46
CA PHE A 297 5.97 -6.04 -13.31
C PHE A 297 4.51 -5.79 -12.89
N PRO A 298 4.26 -5.22 -11.71
CA PRO A 298 2.90 -5.00 -11.24
C PRO A 298 2.31 -3.74 -11.89
N VAL A 299 1.13 -3.89 -12.46
CA VAL A 299 0.29 -2.79 -12.94
C VAL A 299 -1.06 -2.83 -12.23
N SER A 300 -1.89 -1.81 -12.40
CA SER A 300 -3.22 -1.80 -11.78
C SER A 300 -4.27 -1.16 -12.67
N CYS A 301 -5.51 -1.62 -12.52
CA CYS A 301 -6.69 -1.04 -13.15
C CYS A 301 -7.84 -0.90 -12.14
N VAL A 302 -8.64 0.13 -12.33
CA VAL A 302 -9.92 0.30 -11.64
C VAL A 302 -11.02 0.23 -12.69
N PHE A 303 -11.72 -0.89 -12.71
CA PHE A 303 -12.84 -1.09 -13.62
C PHE A 303 -14.14 -0.52 -12.99
N SER A 304 -15.12 -0.02 -13.77
CA SER A 304 -15.22 0.04 -15.24
C SER A 304 -14.39 1.15 -15.89
N THR A 305 -13.85 2.12 -15.14
CA THR A 305 -13.13 3.29 -15.71
C THR A 305 -12.07 2.84 -16.72
N ASP A 306 -11.19 1.94 -16.33
CA ASP A 306 -10.07 1.51 -17.19
C ASP A 306 -10.47 0.54 -18.30
N LEU A 307 -11.68 -0.01 -18.29
CA LEU A 307 -12.22 -0.70 -19.47
C LEU A 307 -12.39 0.27 -20.65
N HIS A 308 -12.65 1.56 -20.36
CA HIS A 308 -12.76 2.62 -21.37
C HIS A 308 -11.40 3.25 -21.75
N SER A 309 -10.30 2.71 -21.26
CA SER A 309 -8.93 3.13 -21.61
C SER A 309 -8.09 1.94 -22.11
N VAL A 310 -7.67 1.06 -21.23
CA VAL A 310 -6.78 -0.07 -21.56
C VAL A 310 -7.52 -1.37 -21.83
N GLY A 311 -8.84 -1.43 -21.64
CA GLY A 311 -9.65 -2.64 -21.87
C GLY A 311 -9.52 -3.21 -23.28
N GLN A 312 -9.42 -2.36 -24.31
CA GLN A 312 -9.16 -2.81 -25.68
C GLN A 312 -7.83 -3.58 -25.79
N TYR A 313 -6.77 -3.07 -25.15
CA TYR A 313 -5.46 -3.73 -25.19
C TYR A 313 -5.49 -5.05 -24.43
N ILE A 314 -6.12 -5.08 -23.27
CA ILE A 314 -6.24 -6.29 -22.43
C ILE A 314 -6.96 -7.36 -23.24
N GLN A 315 -8.11 -7.04 -23.84
CA GLN A 315 -8.93 -8.00 -24.61
C GLN A 315 -8.23 -8.57 -25.84
N GLU A 316 -7.54 -7.73 -26.63
CA GLU A 316 -7.01 -8.13 -27.94
C GLU A 316 -5.51 -8.50 -27.90
N SER A 317 -4.75 -7.98 -26.95
CA SER A 317 -3.28 -8.12 -26.89
C SER A 317 -2.73 -8.57 -25.54
N GLY A 318 -3.50 -8.47 -24.48
CA GLY A 318 -3.07 -8.75 -23.10
C GLY A 318 -2.58 -10.20 -22.89
N SER A 319 -3.13 -11.14 -23.64
CA SER A 319 -2.76 -12.55 -23.57
C SER A 319 -1.26 -12.85 -23.76
N LYS A 320 -0.52 -11.98 -24.40
CA LYS A 320 0.94 -12.14 -24.60
C LYS A 320 1.77 -11.74 -23.39
N LEU A 321 1.28 -10.80 -22.58
CA LEU A 321 2.07 -10.13 -21.57
C LEU A 321 1.63 -10.41 -20.13
N MET A 322 0.30 -10.53 -19.89
CA MET A 322 -0.27 -10.33 -18.57
C MET A 322 -1.29 -11.41 -18.15
N PHE A 323 -1.58 -11.38 -16.87
CA PHE A 323 -2.76 -11.96 -16.23
C PHE A 323 -3.32 -10.95 -15.23
N GLU A 324 -4.53 -11.16 -14.77
CA GLU A 324 -5.22 -10.28 -13.83
C GLU A 324 -5.38 -10.94 -12.45
N THR A 325 -5.30 -10.13 -11.40
CA THR A 325 -5.68 -10.47 -10.02
C THR A 325 -6.77 -9.52 -9.57
N VAL A 326 -8.00 -10.01 -9.53
CA VAL A 326 -9.22 -9.22 -9.29
C VAL A 326 -9.61 -9.33 -7.83
N MET A 327 -9.70 -8.19 -7.14
CA MET A 327 -10.25 -8.10 -5.78
C MET A 327 -11.77 -7.92 -5.86
N GLN A 328 -12.50 -8.88 -5.31
CA GLN A 328 -13.95 -8.90 -5.28
C GLN A 328 -14.45 -8.77 -3.84
N PHE A 329 -15.21 -7.73 -3.57
CA PHE A 329 -15.91 -7.55 -2.30
C PHE A 329 -17.36 -8.03 -2.42
N ALA A 330 -17.77 -8.96 -1.55
CA ALA A 330 -19.13 -9.53 -1.59
C ALA A 330 -20.19 -8.54 -1.08
N ARG A 331 -19.79 -7.63 -0.18
CA ARG A 331 -20.67 -6.60 0.39
C ARG A 331 -20.04 -5.22 0.21
N PRO A 332 -20.76 -4.27 -0.43
CA PRO A 332 -20.32 -2.88 -0.49
C PRO A 332 -20.45 -2.20 0.89
N GLN A 333 -19.78 -1.07 1.09
CA GLN A 333 -19.95 -0.24 2.30
C GLN A 333 -21.31 0.51 2.31
N SER A 334 -21.80 0.83 1.13
CA SER A 334 -23.12 1.44 0.90
C SER A 334 -23.62 1.04 -0.47
N ASP A 335 -24.92 1.15 -0.71
CA ASP A 335 -25.51 0.84 -2.00
C ASP A 335 -26.46 1.94 -2.47
N TYR A 336 -26.84 1.89 -3.73
CA TYR A 336 -27.78 2.81 -4.35
C TYR A 336 -28.81 2.04 -5.16
N MET A 337 -30.10 2.28 -4.88
CA MET A 337 -31.21 1.68 -5.60
C MET A 337 -31.50 2.47 -6.87
N ILE A 338 -31.43 1.82 -8.02
CA ILE A 338 -31.68 2.43 -9.34
C ILE A 338 -33.19 2.68 -9.47
N GLY A 339 -33.54 3.94 -9.73
CA GLY A 339 -34.92 4.35 -9.97
C GLY A 339 -35.42 4.06 -11.39
N GLU A 340 -36.71 4.15 -11.58
CA GLU A 340 -37.33 4.14 -12.89
C GLU A 340 -37.37 5.56 -13.47
N GLU A 341 -37.07 5.72 -14.76
CA GLU A 341 -37.14 7.00 -15.47
C GLU A 341 -38.38 7.03 -16.38
N GLU A 342 -39.16 8.14 -16.30
CA GLU A 342 -40.31 8.35 -17.15
C GLU A 342 -39.87 8.44 -18.63
N GLY A 343 -40.50 7.63 -19.50
CA GLY A 343 -40.16 7.59 -20.93
C GLY A 343 -39.00 6.66 -21.29
N ASN A 344 -38.22 6.15 -20.32
CA ASN A 344 -37.11 5.21 -20.56
C ASN A 344 -36.20 5.64 -21.73
N ILE A 345 -35.79 6.91 -21.76
CA ILE A 345 -35.06 7.52 -22.86
C ILE A 345 -33.70 6.86 -23.09
N ASP A 346 -33.04 6.46 -22.02
CA ASP A 346 -31.73 5.78 -22.01
C ASP A 346 -31.84 4.25 -22.19
N GLY A 347 -33.06 3.70 -22.16
CA GLY A 347 -33.29 2.27 -22.27
C GLY A 347 -32.93 1.45 -21.03
N LEU A 348 -32.68 2.09 -19.87
CA LEU A 348 -32.14 1.43 -18.68
C LEU A 348 -33.19 1.04 -17.64
N ASN A 349 -34.49 1.22 -17.87
CA ASN A 349 -35.54 0.83 -16.92
C ASN A 349 -35.55 -0.67 -16.58
N PHE A 350 -34.89 -1.53 -17.34
CA PHE A 350 -34.67 -2.93 -16.99
C PHE A 350 -33.79 -3.10 -15.73
N LEU A 351 -33.08 -2.05 -15.32
CA LEU A 351 -32.30 -1.98 -14.08
C LEU A 351 -33.09 -1.41 -12.90
N ALA A 352 -34.26 -0.83 -13.12
CA ALA A 352 -35.07 -0.24 -12.06
C ALA A 352 -35.37 -1.26 -10.96
N GLY A 353 -35.22 -0.84 -9.70
CA GLY A 353 -35.38 -1.70 -8.52
C GLY A 353 -34.19 -2.64 -8.25
N LYS A 354 -33.09 -2.52 -9.00
CA LYS A 354 -31.82 -3.22 -8.70
C LYS A 354 -30.85 -2.28 -7.97
N GLU A 355 -30.00 -2.87 -7.16
CA GLU A 355 -28.91 -2.16 -6.50
C GLU A 355 -27.74 -1.92 -7.47
N MET A 356 -27.00 -0.82 -7.30
CA MET A 356 -25.84 -0.50 -8.11
C MET A 356 -24.74 -1.58 -7.95
N SER A 357 -24.58 -2.15 -6.75
CA SER A 357 -23.66 -3.27 -6.51
C SER A 357 -23.98 -4.49 -7.36
N TYR A 358 -25.26 -4.78 -7.62
CA TYR A 358 -25.66 -5.85 -8.53
C TYR A 358 -25.16 -5.56 -9.96
N VAL A 359 -25.26 -4.32 -10.44
CA VAL A 359 -24.78 -3.95 -11.78
C VAL A 359 -23.27 -4.06 -11.85
N ASN A 360 -22.56 -3.58 -10.81
CA ASN A 360 -21.11 -3.68 -10.70
C ASN A 360 -20.63 -5.14 -10.71
N GLU A 361 -21.33 -6.02 -10.00
CA GLU A 361 -21.04 -7.46 -10.00
C GLU A 361 -21.24 -8.08 -11.39
N LYS A 362 -22.30 -7.69 -12.14
CA LYS A 362 -22.54 -8.17 -13.51
C LYS A 362 -21.48 -7.64 -14.48
N ALA A 363 -21.03 -6.40 -14.32
CA ALA A 363 -19.92 -5.84 -15.09
C ALA A 363 -18.64 -6.64 -14.84
N ARG A 364 -18.32 -6.96 -13.57
CA ARG A 364 -17.19 -7.80 -13.19
C ARG A 364 -17.26 -9.18 -13.83
N GLN A 365 -18.41 -9.84 -13.70
CA GLN A 365 -18.61 -11.19 -14.26
C GLN A 365 -18.45 -11.19 -15.79
N GLY A 366 -19.04 -10.21 -16.47
CA GLY A 366 -18.94 -10.05 -17.92
C GLY A 366 -17.51 -9.81 -18.39
N THR A 367 -16.77 -8.93 -17.72
CA THR A 367 -15.37 -8.63 -18.03
C THR A 367 -14.48 -9.86 -17.80
N LEU A 368 -14.66 -10.55 -16.67
CA LEU A 368 -13.92 -11.75 -16.32
C LEU A 368 -14.04 -12.82 -17.44
N LEU A 369 -15.26 -13.08 -17.89
CA LEU A 369 -15.52 -14.04 -18.98
C LEU A 369 -14.90 -13.56 -20.31
N ALA A 370 -15.01 -12.28 -20.63
CA ALA A 370 -14.47 -11.72 -21.87
C ALA A 370 -12.93 -11.77 -21.90
N HIS A 371 -12.26 -11.32 -20.85
CA HIS A 371 -10.80 -11.33 -20.78
C HIS A 371 -10.24 -12.76 -20.76
N THR A 372 -10.89 -13.69 -20.05
CA THR A 372 -10.51 -15.12 -20.07
C THR A 372 -10.64 -15.68 -21.48
N ALA A 373 -11.74 -15.42 -22.19
CA ALA A 373 -11.91 -15.82 -23.58
C ALA A 373 -10.90 -15.17 -24.54
N GLY A 374 -10.44 -13.94 -24.23
CA GLY A 374 -9.36 -13.23 -24.93
C GLY A 374 -7.95 -13.76 -24.62
N GLY A 375 -7.83 -14.77 -23.76
CA GLY A 375 -6.53 -15.40 -23.41
C GLY A 375 -5.81 -14.75 -22.23
N VAL A 376 -6.47 -13.88 -21.45
CA VAL A 376 -5.95 -13.32 -20.20
C VAL A 376 -6.50 -14.12 -19.03
N GLY A 377 -5.63 -14.86 -18.35
CA GLY A 377 -6.00 -15.61 -17.15
C GLY A 377 -6.34 -14.70 -16.00
N ASN A 378 -7.34 -15.07 -15.20
CA ASN A 378 -7.81 -14.26 -14.08
C ASN A 378 -7.75 -15.05 -12.77
N PHE A 379 -7.11 -14.46 -11.76
CA PHE A 379 -7.29 -14.83 -10.37
C PHE A 379 -8.34 -13.94 -9.72
N VAL A 380 -9.10 -14.48 -8.78
CA VAL A 380 -10.06 -13.72 -8.00
C VAL A 380 -9.76 -13.89 -6.52
N LEU A 381 -9.57 -12.78 -5.82
CA LEU A 381 -9.56 -12.74 -4.36
C LEU A 381 -10.97 -12.38 -3.91
N GLU A 382 -11.67 -13.37 -3.37
CA GLU A 382 -13.01 -13.24 -2.83
C GLU A 382 -12.90 -12.72 -1.39
N ILE A 383 -13.43 -11.53 -1.12
CA ILE A 383 -13.34 -10.81 0.15
C ILE A 383 -14.78 -10.55 0.62
N ASP A 384 -15.06 -10.83 1.90
CA ASP A 384 -16.44 -10.72 2.42
C ASP A 384 -16.93 -9.27 2.42
N ALA A 385 -16.15 -8.33 2.93
CA ALA A 385 -16.49 -6.91 2.98
C ALA A 385 -15.25 -6.02 2.95
N LEU A 386 -15.43 -4.76 2.56
CA LEU A 386 -14.40 -3.72 2.67
C LEU A 386 -14.53 -3.06 4.05
N ASP A 387 -13.88 -3.65 5.05
CA ASP A 387 -13.81 -3.19 6.43
C ASP A 387 -12.41 -3.30 7.03
N ALA A 388 -12.22 -2.85 8.26
CA ALA A 388 -10.90 -2.80 8.88
C ALA A 388 -10.32 -4.20 9.14
N GLU A 389 -11.13 -5.19 9.50
CA GLU A 389 -10.66 -6.54 9.77
C GLU A 389 -10.20 -7.23 8.47
N ASN A 390 -11.02 -7.18 7.42
CA ASN A 390 -10.63 -7.73 6.12
C ASN A 390 -9.44 -6.97 5.51
N MET A 391 -9.33 -5.66 5.73
CA MET A 391 -8.17 -4.87 5.29
C MET A 391 -6.88 -5.33 5.99
N GLY A 392 -6.91 -5.53 7.29
CA GLY A 392 -5.77 -6.07 8.04
C GLY A 392 -5.35 -7.46 7.55
N TYR A 393 -6.34 -8.33 7.30
CA TYR A 393 -6.10 -9.65 6.70
C TYR A 393 -5.42 -9.53 5.34
N MET A 394 -5.93 -8.68 4.44
CA MET A 394 -5.36 -8.48 3.09
C MET A 394 -3.92 -7.96 3.15
N ILE A 395 -3.61 -7.00 4.03
CA ILE A 395 -2.26 -6.47 4.17
C ILE A 395 -1.29 -7.61 4.49
N TYR A 396 -1.56 -8.38 5.53
CA TYR A 396 -0.69 -9.49 5.92
C TYR A 396 -0.63 -10.60 4.85
N PHE A 397 -1.77 -10.91 4.22
CA PHE A 397 -1.85 -11.87 3.13
C PHE A 397 -0.90 -11.50 1.98
N PHE A 398 -0.99 -10.27 1.47
CA PHE A 398 -0.15 -9.83 0.36
C PHE A 398 1.34 -9.71 0.74
N GLU A 399 1.65 -9.24 1.95
CA GLU A 399 3.02 -9.22 2.46
C GLU A 399 3.62 -10.63 2.45
N LYS A 400 2.87 -11.63 2.92
CA LYS A 400 3.32 -13.03 2.97
C LYS A 400 3.42 -13.65 1.58
N VAL A 401 2.45 -13.42 0.69
CA VAL A 401 2.52 -13.86 -0.73
C VAL A 401 3.75 -13.29 -1.40
N CYS A 402 4.00 -11.99 -1.24
CA CYS A 402 5.14 -11.30 -1.84
C CYS A 402 6.48 -11.88 -1.36
N ALA A 403 6.62 -12.12 -0.07
CA ALA A 403 7.84 -12.70 0.51
C ALA A 403 8.08 -14.13 -0.01
N VAL A 404 7.04 -14.98 0.01
CA VAL A 404 7.13 -16.36 -0.49
C VAL A 404 7.45 -16.38 -1.99
N SER A 405 6.74 -15.58 -2.80
CA SER A 405 6.96 -15.49 -4.25
C SER A 405 8.36 -14.98 -4.59
N GLY A 406 8.88 -13.97 -3.86
CA GLY A 406 10.24 -13.47 -4.02
C GLY A 406 11.30 -14.55 -3.72
N TYR A 407 11.13 -15.35 -2.68
CA TYR A 407 12.02 -16.49 -2.42
C TYR A 407 11.90 -17.59 -3.48
N MET A 408 10.70 -17.84 -4.03
CA MET A 408 10.53 -18.75 -5.17
C MET A 408 11.29 -18.27 -6.41
N LEU A 409 11.34 -16.95 -6.65
CA LEU A 409 12.14 -16.36 -7.72
C LEU A 409 13.67 -16.40 -7.44
N GLY A 410 14.06 -16.74 -6.20
CA GLY A 410 15.46 -16.78 -5.76
C GLY A 410 16.07 -15.38 -5.60
N VAL A 411 15.28 -14.38 -5.22
CA VAL A 411 15.74 -13.01 -4.93
C VAL A 411 15.60 -12.70 -3.43
N ASN A 412 16.27 -11.65 -2.95
CA ASN A 412 16.03 -11.09 -1.62
C ASN A 412 14.76 -10.22 -1.65
N PRO A 413 13.65 -10.61 -0.98
CA PRO A 413 12.40 -9.86 -1.06
C PRO A 413 12.41 -8.53 -0.29
N PHE A 414 13.43 -8.25 0.54
CA PHE A 414 13.35 -7.20 1.55
C PHE A 414 14.31 -6.01 1.32
N ASN A 415 15.35 -6.16 0.48
CA ASN A 415 16.22 -5.05 0.09
C ASN A 415 15.70 -4.31 -1.15
N GLN A 416 16.31 -3.18 -1.50
CA GLN A 416 15.99 -2.38 -2.70
C GLN A 416 17.26 -1.66 -3.26
N PRO A 417 18.26 -2.41 -3.76
CA PRO A 417 19.53 -1.80 -4.19
C PRO A 417 19.39 -0.89 -5.42
N GLY A 418 18.39 -1.12 -6.27
CA GLY A 418 18.20 -0.40 -7.53
C GLY A 418 17.91 1.09 -7.38
N VAL A 419 17.37 1.53 -6.23
CA VAL A 419 17.03 2.94 -6.02
C VAL A 419 18.19 3.81 -5.54
N GLU A 420 19.36 3.23 -5.26
CA GLU A 420 20.49 3.99 -4.74
C GLU A 420 21.18 4.85 -5.81
N SER A 421 21.17 4.42 -7.07
CA SER A 421 21.84 5.12 -8.16
C SER A 421 21.23 6.50 -8.42
N TYR A 422 19.90 6.60 -8.56
CA TYR A 422 19.27 7.89 -8.81
C TYR A 422 19.43 8.86 -7.64
N LYS A 423 19.43 8.37 -6.39
CA LYS A 423 19.65 9.20 -5.21
C LYS A 423 21.05 9.81 -5.20
N LYS A 424 22.08 9.03 -5.53
CA LYS A 424 23.45 9.53 -5.65
C LYS A 424 23.56 10.60 -6.73
N ASN A 425 22.98 10.36 -7.91
CA ASN A 425 22.94 11.33 -8.99
C ASN A 425 22.24 12.63 -8.58
N MET A 426 21.08 12.52 -7.90
CA MET A 426 20.35 13.68 -7.39
C MET A 426 21.18 14.47 -6.38
N PHE A 427 21.84 13.80 -5.42
CA PHE A 427 22.70 14.49 -4.45
C PHE A 427 23.88 15.20 -5.10
N ALA A 428 24.51 14.59 -6.10
CA ALA A 428 25.60 15.20 -6.86
C ALA A 428 25.11 16.46 -7.61
N LEU A 429 24.03 16.35 -8.38
CA LEU A 429 23.45 17.47 -9.14
C LEU A 429 22.96 18.62 -8.23
N LEU A 430 22.46 18.31 -7.03
CA LEU A 430 22.11 19.31 -6.02
C LEU A 430 23.32 19.98 -5.36
N GLY A 431 24.53 19.52 -5.64
CA GLY A 431 25.78 20.07 -5.06
C GLY A 431 25.95 19.69 -3.59
N LYS A 432 25.51 18.51 -3.19
CA LYS A 432 25.74 18.01 -1.83
C LYS A 432 27.24 17.86 -1.58
N PRO A 433 27.80 18.37 -0.46
CA PRO A 433 29.20 18.25 -0.14
C PRO A 433 29.71 16.79 -0.20
N GLY A 434 30.86 16.58 -0.84
CA GLY A 434 31.45 15.26 -1.05
C GLY A 434 31.04 14.56 -2.36
N TYR A 435 30.32 15.27 -3.26
CA TYR A 435 29.88 14.77 -4.57
C TYR A 435 30.39 15.64 -5.74
N GLU A 436 31.42 16.43 -5.54
CA GLU A 436 31.88 17.46 -6.50
C GLU A 436 32.30 16.84 -7.84
N SER A 437 33.07 15.75 -7.81
CA SER A 437 33.58 15.08 -9.03
C SER A 437 32.45 14.38 -9.81
N GLU A 438 31.50 13.79 -9.09
CA GLU A 438 30.28 13.16 -9.66
C GLU A 438 29.40 14.22 -10.33
N LYS A 439 29.26 15.42 -9.70
CA LYS A 439 28.50 16.53 -10.25
C LYS A 439 29.04 16.96 -11.62
N GLU A 440 30.33 17.24 -11.73
CA GLU A 440 30.98 17.64 -12.99
C GLU A 440 30.72 16.60 -14.11
N ASN A 441 30.85 15.31 -13.78
CA ASN A 441 30.59 14.24 -14.73
C ASN A 441 29.14 14.17 -15.20
N LEU A 442 28.19 14.31 -14.29
CA LEU A 442 26.75 14.26 -14.60
C LEU A 442 26.32 15.51 -15.40
N GLU A 443 26.80 16.71 -15.04
CA GLU A 443 26.51 17.96 -15.76
C GLU A 443 27.02 17.88 -17.20
N LYS A 444 28.22 17.29 -17.42
CA LYS A 444 28.77 17.02 -18.75
C LYS A 444 27.88 16.06 -19.56
N GLN A 445 27.40 14.97 -18.94
CA GLN A 445 26.49 14.02 -19.60
C GLN A 445 25.13 14.66 -19.97
N LEU A 446 24.68 15.63 -19.18
CA LEU A 446 23.44 16.38 -19.42
C LEU A 446 23.60 17.57 -20.35
N GLY A 447 24.84 17.88 -20.78
CA GLY A 447 25.13 19.04 -21.63
C GLY A 447 24.91 20.38 -20.91
N LEU A 448 25.11 20.42 -19.61
CA LEU A 448 24.97 21.63 -18.77
C LEU A 448 26.26 22.39 -18.55
N CYS A 449 27.39 21.89 -19.08
CA CYS A 449 28.71 22.48 -19.02
C CYS A 449 29.27 22.69 -20.42
#